data_17703c5eb75cf36696fce460c995f7b1
#
_entry.id   17703c5eb75cf36696fce460c995f7b1
#
_cell.length_a   1.000
_cell.length_b   1.000
_cell.length_c   1.000
_cell.angle_alpha   90.00
_cell.angle_beta   90.00
_cell.angle_gamma   90.00
#
_symmetry.space_group_name_H-M   'P 1'
#
loop_
_entity.id
_entity.type
_entity.pdbx_description
1 polymer ?
#
loop_
_entity_poly.entity_id
_entity_poly.type
_entity_poly.pdbx_seq_one_letter_code
_entity_poly.pdbx_strand_id
1 'polypeptide(L)'
;MQHARQHRGRRVRRVGTPLSSIQHIKQGPSEEAKRQHIKRLRMKKQRAQHAQRSHRPRTNSPRTSGKSPKNSLRIQKPIRDRWAAIAEETQRIVLGDGQYVEERIVPAVSSAVAQSYTQGSSFVDPLISSLKALQMQPAHIAHNIFSQIQLSRQGTIFFPHYSDSLANWATAQKRALPTLSQTNIKFVHDSTLLAARQLAQSMSSNTSRIGVLSFASPKKPGGGFLHGGDEQEETIARLSSLVASLTSPAAQDFYKEHKKHWSEDGSGLHDHSMLYSPGVVVFRADGDDEEINLGDPVGGAFISPYQIDVVSAVPVNAAAVRAKHIILPSERQFFEDGIRGAMKERMARILRVFEEKGDKVLVLGAFGCGSSQNDVEVIASLWAELLSF
;
A
#
# COMPACT_ATOMS: atom_id res chain seq x y z
N MET A 1 -45.62 5.51 -63.91
CA MET A 1 -46.03 6.91 -63.97
C MET A 1 -44.96 7.71 -63.29
N GLN A 2 -43.98 8.25 -64.12
CA GLN A 2 -43.89 9.63 -64.56
C GLN A 2 -43.92 10.59 -63.36
N HIS A 3 -42.95 11.46 -63.09
CA HIS A 3 -42.19 12.35 -63.95
C HIS A 3 -40.88 12.81 -63.29
N ALA A 4 -39.88 12.90 -64.14
CA ALA A 4 -38.65 13.65 -63.95
C ALA A 4 -38.90 15.17 -64.03
N ARG A 5 -38.07 16.01 -63.41
CA ARG A 5 -37.63 17.29 -63.95
C ARG A 5 -36.27 17.72 -63.44
N GLN A 6 -35.40 17.94 -64.37
CA GLN A 6 -34.12 18.66 -64.39
C GLN A 6 -34.32 20.16 -64.16
N HIS A 7 -33.34 20.84 -63.54
CA HIS A 7 -32.81 22.15 -64.01
C HIS A 7 -31.46 22.40 -63.35
N ARG A 8 -30.36 22.34 -64.17
CA ARG A 8 -29.53 23.45 -64.68
C ARG A 8 -29.10 24.43 -63.57
N GLY A 9 -27.88 24.50 -63.10
CA GLY A 9 -26.66 24.96 -63.79
C GLY A 9 -26.45 26.47 -63.66
N ARG A 10 -25.51 26.90 -62.81
CA ARG A 10 -24.83 28.20 -62.94
C ARG A 10 -23.37 28.12 -62.48
N ARG A 11 -22.45 28.22 -63.43
CA ARG A 11 -21.02 28.51 -63.22
C ARG A 11 -20.90 29.97 -62.81
N VAL A 12 -20.07 30.25 -61.78
CA VAL A 12 -19.45 31.55 -61.56
C VAL A 12 -17.95 31.36 -61.38
N ARG A 13 -17.21 32.26 -61.97
CA ARG A 13 -15.79 32.25 -62.34
C ARG A 13 -14.86 32.38 -61.08
N ARG A 14 -13.70 31.79 -61.30
CA ARG A 14 -12.45 32.03 -60.54
C ARG A 14 -12.01 33.50 -60.65
N VAL A 15 -11.56 34.05 -59.50
CA VAL A 15 -10.51 35.07 -59.48
C VAL A 15 -9.48 34.57 -58.48
N GLY A 16 -8.27 34.35 -58.96
CA GLY A 16 -7.15 33.92 -58.17
C GLY A 16 -6.39 35.12 -57.61
N THR A 17 -5.81 34.92 -56.47
CA THR A 17 -4.55 35.57 -56.08
C THR A 17 -3.77 34.63 -55.13
N PRO A 18 -2.47 34.46 -55.33
CA PRO A 18 -1.67 33.59 -54.48
C PRO A 18 -1.09 34.37 -53.30
N LEU A 19 -1.29 33.87 -52.08
CA LEU A 19 -0.52 34.31 -50.95
C LEU A 19 0.28 33.12 -50.40
N SER A 20 1.52 33.07 -50.83
CA SER A 20 2.59 32.28 -50.24
C SER A 20 2.87 32.78 -48.80
N SER A 21 2.51 31.99 -47.82
CA SER A 21 3.02 32.12 -46.45
C SER A 21 3.70 30.80 -46.09
N ILE A 22 5.02 30.77 -46.28
CA ILE A 22 5.89 29.73 -45.79
C ILE A 22 5.88 29.84 -44.28
N GLN A 23 5.13 28.97 -43.63
CA GLN A 23 5.30 28.73 -42.18
C GLN A 23 6.57 27.91 -41.99
N HIS A 24 7.64 28.55 -41.50
CA HIS A 24 8.79 27.87 -40.95
C HIS A 24 8.35 27.09 -39.72
N ILE A 25 8.07 25.81 -39.88
CA ILE A 25 8.00 24.86 -38.79
C ILE A 25 9.44 24.75 -38.22
N LYS A 26 9.68 25.35 -37.08
CA LYS A 26 10.93 25.12 -36.31
C LYS A 26 10.99 23.62 -35.96
N GLN A 27 11.74 22.85 -36.73
CA GLN A 27 12.08 21.49 -36.37
C GLN A 27 12.84 21.52 -35.08
N GLY A 28 12.34 20.84 -34.05
CA GLY A 28 13.04 20.65 -32.78
C GLY A 28 14.34 19.88 -33.00
N PRO A 29 15.30 19.96 -32.06
CA PRO A 29 16.61 19.33 -32.21
C PRO A 29 16.45 17.84 -32.50
N SER A 30 17.25 17.33 -33.46
CA SER A 30 17.23 15.93 -33.87
C SER A 30 17.53 15.00 -32.68
N GLU A 31 17.02 13.76 -32.72
CA GLU A 31 17.27 12.76 -31.68
C GLU A 31 18.76 12.55 -31.41
N GLU A 32 19.59 12.72 -32.41
CA GLU A 32 21.05 12.64 -32.28
C GLU A 32 21.62 13.84 -31.50
N ALA A 33 21.11 15.04 -31.73
CA ALA A 33 21.47 16.23 -30.96
C ALA A 33 21.05 16.09 -29.47
N LYS A 34 19.89 15.51 -29.20
CA LYS A 34 19.46 15.19 -27.84
C LYS A 34 20.37 14.17 -27.16
N ARG A 35 20.77 13.10 -27.87
CA ARG A 35 21.69 12.08 -27.36
C ARG A 35 23.09 12.66 -27.07
N GLN A 36 23.61 13.53 -27.95
CA GLN A 36 24.88 14.21 -27.72
C GLN A 36 24.81 15.19 -26.55
N HIS A 37 23.72 15.90 -26.39
CA HIS A 37 23.49 16.78 -25.24
C HIS A 37 23.48 16.02 -23.92
N ILE A 38 22.76 14.89 -23.85
CA ILE A 38 22.73 14.01 -22.66
C ILE A 38 24.13 13.47 -22.35
N LYS A 39 24.91 13.07 -23.38
CA LYS A 39 26.28 12.59 -23.20
C LYS A 39 27.21 13.69 -22.64
N ARG A 40 27.07 14.93 -23.11
CA ARG A 40 27.82 16.09 -22.59
C ARG A 40 27.46 16.40 -21.14
N LEU A 41 26.17 16.31 -20.75
CA LEU A 41 25.73 16.50 -19.39
C LEU A 41 26.27 15.42 -18.44
N ARG A 42 26.29 14.16 -18.87
CA ARG A 42 26.90 13.05 -18.10
C ARG A 42 28.39 13.27 -17.86
N MET A 43 29.13 13.70 -18.89
CA MET A 43 30.56 13.99 -18.76
C MET A 43 30.82 15.21 -17.85
N LYS A 44 30.01 16.26 -17.91
CA LYS A 44 30.11 17.39 -16.97
C LYS A 44 29.87 16.95 -15.52
N LYS A 45 28.88 16.09 -15.28
CA LYS A 45 28.59 15.55 -13.93
C LYS A 45 29.73 14.70 -13.37
N GLN A 46 30.34 13.86 -14.20
CA GLN A 46 31.55 13.07 -13.81
C GLN A 46 32.74 13.97 -13.47
N ARG A 47 32.99 15.01 -14.26
CA ARG A 47 34.08 15.96 -14.00
C ARG A 47 33.86 16.79 -12.72
N ALA A 48 32.62 17.20 -12.45
CA ALA A 48 32.25 17.91 -11.21
C ALA A 48 32.41 17.01 -9.97
N GLN A 49 32.05 15.74 -10.06
CA GLN A 49 32.26 14.77 -8.97
C GLN A 49 33.76 14.48 -8.73
N HIS A 50 34.56 14.46 -9.78
CA HIS A 50 36.01 14.28 -9.65
C HIS A 50 36.69 15.52 -9.04
N ALA A 51 36.24 16.72 -9.42
CA ALA A 51 36.75 17.98 -8.87
C ALA A 51 36.40 18.16 -7.38
N GLN A 52 35.19 17.73 -6.95
CA GLN A 52 34.81 17.75 -5.52
C GLN A 52 35.60 16.73 -4.67
N ARG A 53 36.10 15.65 -5.26
CA ARG A 53 36.97 14.68 -4.55
C ARG A 53 38.42 15.19 -4.37
N SER A 54 38.92 16.08 -5.24
CA SER A 54 40.27 16.60 -5.18
C SER A 54 40.47 17.83 -4.27
N HIS A 55 39.39 18.46 -3.79
CA HIS A 55 39.40 19.67 -2.95
C HIS A 55 38.93 19.48 -1.52
N ARG A 56 39.11 18.28 -0.93
CA ARG A 56 38.94 18.15 0.53
C ARG A 56 40.26 18.54 1.23
N PRO A 57 40.32 19.67 1.96
CA PRO A 57 41.47 19.95 2.81
C PRO A 57 41.52 18.91 3.93
N ARG A 58 42.73 18.30 4.12
CA ARG A 58 43.03 17.48 5.29
C ARG A 58 43.11 18.41 6.50
N THR A 59 42.00 18.59 7.21
CA THR A 59 42.03 19.16 8.54
C THR A 59 42.27 18.04 9.56
N ASN A 60 43.45 18.08 10.18
CA ASN A 60 43.74 17.31 11.39
C ASN A 60 42.97 17.99 12.55
N SER A 61 41.81 17.47 12.89
CA SER A 61 41.16 17.77 14.18
C SER A 61 41.09 16.51 15.04
N PRO A 62 41.28 16.61 16.37
CA PRO A 62 41.36 15.44 17.25
C PRO A 62 40.02 14.68 17.23
N ARG A 63 40.14 13.39 17.04
CA ARG A 63 39.00 12.45 17.13
C ARG A 63 38.46 12.45 18.56
N THR A 64 37.39 13.19 18.82
CA THR A 64 36.50 12.87 19.92
C THR A 64 35.79 11.56 19.55
N SER A 65 35.96 10.56 20.38
CA SER A 65 35.34 9.25 20.23
C SER A 65 33.83 9.33 20.47
N GLY A 66 33.09 9.88 19.52
CA GLY A 66 31.65 9.71 19.42
C GLY A 66 31.37 8.27 18.98
N LYS A 67 30.84 7.44 19.86
CA LYS A 67 30.41 6.09 19.55
C LYS A 67 29.39 6.15 18.41
N SER A 68 29.80 5.72 17.25
CA SER A 68 29.05 5.72 16.01
C SER A 68 27.92 4.68 16.00
N PRO A 69 26.93 4.80 15.08
CA PRO A 69 25.66 4.04 15.01
C PRO A 69 25.79 2.52 14.73
N LYS A 70 26.98 1.93 14.93
CA LYS A 70 27.19 0.50 14.72
C LYS A 70 26.46 -0.39 15.75
N ASN A 71 26.04 0.14 16.90
CA ASN A 71 25.30 -0.63 17.89
C ASN A 71 23.83 -0.80 17.53
N SER A 72 23.20 0.15 16.84
CA SER A 72 21.82 0.01 16.41
C SER A 72 21.65 -1.07 15.32
N LEU A 73 22.62 -1.19 14.41
CA LEU A 73 22.63 -2.23 13.38
C LEU A 73 22.80 -3.66 13.96
N ARG A 74 23.52 -3.81 15.07
CA ARG A 74 23.70 -5.12 15.74
C ARG A 74 22.43 -5.56 16.49
N ILE A 75 21.66 -4.64 17.03
CA ILE A 75 20.39 -4.95 17.73
C ILE A 75 19.30 -5.30 16.72
N GLN A 76 19.27 -4.68 15.57
CA GLN A 76 18.26 -4.93 14.52
C GLN A 76 18.44 -6.27 13.78
N LYS A 77 19.66 -6.80 13.68
CA LYS A 77 19.89 -8.05 12.96
C LYS A 77 19.14 -9.25 13.57
N PRO A 78 19.17 -9.52 14.87
CA PRO A 78 18.39 -10.61 15.45
C PRO A 78 16.88 -10.49 15.25
N ILE A 79 16.34 -9.27 15.27
CA ILE A 79 14.92 -9.03 15.01
C ILE A 79 14.59 -9.34 13.56
N ARG A 80 15.39 -8.87 12.61
CA ARG A 80 15.22 -9.16 11.18
C ARG A 80 15.32 -10.63 10.84
N ASP A 81 16.24 -11.35 11.46
CA ASP A 81 16.40 -12.79 11.27
C ASP A 81 15.13 -13.55 11.77
N ARG A 82 14.53 -13.11 12.90
CA ARG A 82 13.24 -13.64 13.39
C ARG A 82 12.08 -13.29 12.46
N TRP A 83 12.00 -12.07 11.97
CA TRP A 83 10.98 -11.67 10.97
C TRP A 83 11.11 -12.47 9.68
N ALA A 84 12.32 -12.76 9.21
CA ALA A 84 12.54 -13.60 8.05
C ALA A 84 12.04 -15.03 8.28
N ALA A 85 12.32 -15.63 9.43
CA ALA A 85 11.84 -16.95 9.79
C ALA A 85 10.30 -17.01 9.84
N ILE A 86 9.65 -16.00 10.45
CA ILE A 86 8.18 -15.88 10.47
C ILE A 86 7.64 -15.76 9.04
N ALA A 87 8.29 -14.96 8.18
CA ALA A 87 7.87 -14.78 6.80
C ALA A 87 7.98 -16.08 5.97
N GLU A 88 9.05 -16.84 6.15
CA GLU A 88 9.24 -18.15 5.50
C GLU A 88 8.16 -19.14 5.94
N GLU A 89 7.86 -19.21 7.23
CA GLU A 89 6.79 -20.06 7.74
C GLU A 89 5.42 -19.62 7.23
N THR A 90 5.12 -18.32 7.24
CA THR A 90 3.90 -17.76 6.66
C THR A 90 3.76 -18.12 5.20
N GLN A 91 4.82 -17.95 4.40
CA GLN A 91 4.80 -18.29 2.99
C GLN A 91 4.55 -19.78 2.76
N ARG A 92 5.15 -20.66 3.58
CA ARG A 92 4.93 -22.10 3.51
C ARG A 92 3.46 -22.47 3.78
N ILE A 93 2.82 -21.87 4.77
CA ILE A 93 1.41 -22.07 5.08
C ILE A 93 0.53 -21.54 3.93
N VAL A 94 0.77 -20.33 3.50
CA VAL A 94 -0.08 -19.60 2.53
C VAL A 94 -0.01 -20.20 1.13
N LEU A 95 1.15 -20.67 0.70
CA LEU A 95 1.34 -21.31 -0.61
C LEU A 95 1.20 -22.83 -0.54
N GLY A 96 1.04 -23.41 0.65
CA GLY A 96 0.83 -24.83 0.91
C GLY A 96 -0.63 -25.17 1.18
N ASP A 97 -0.87 -25.85 2.29
CA ASP A 97 -2.17 -26.41 2.68
C ASP A 97 -3.05 -25.49 3.53
N GLY A 98 -2.55 -24.32 3.90
CA GLY A 98 -3.29 -23.33 4.69
C GLY A 98 -3.55 -23.74 6.14
N GLN A 99 -2.80 -24.70 6.69
CA GLN A 99 -3.00 -25.21 8.03
C GLN A 99 -1.98 -24.65 9.01
N TYR A 100 -2.46 -24.27 10.19
CA TYR A 100 -1.63 -23.88 11.32
C TYR A 100 -2.32 -24.18 12.64
N VAL A 101 -1.56 -24.15 13.75
CA VAL A 101 -2.07 -24.40 15.11
C VAL A 101 -1.84 -23.14 15.93
N GLU A 102 -2.92 -22.58 16.45
CA GLU A 102 -2.88 -21.47 17.42
C GLU A 102 -2.71 -22.03 18.83
N GLU A 103 -1.73 -21.53 19.57
CA GLU A 103 -1.57 -21.79 20.99
C GLU A 103 -2.26 -20.68 21.77
N ARG A 104 -3.25 -21.02 22.57
CA ARG A 104 -4.00 -20.06 23.40
C ARG A 104 -4.04 -20.54 24.83
N ILE A 105 -3.86 -19.62 25.75
CA ILE A 105 -4.07 -19.90 27.17
C ILE A 105 -5.56 -19.72 27.48
N VAL A 106 -6.24 -20.80 27.81
CA VAL A 106 -7.66 -20.84 28.13
C VAL A 106 -7.89 -21.29 29.58
N PRO A 107 -8.97 -20.82 30.22
CA PRO A 107 -9.37 -21.36 31.50
C PRO A 107 -9.67 -22.85 31.43
N ALA A 108 -9.09 -23.67 32.30
CA ALA A 108 -9.45 -25.07 32.40
C ALA A 108 -10.90 -25.21 32.88
N VAL A 109 -11.78 -25.66 31.98
CA VAL A 109 -13.14 -26.02 32.40
C VAL A 109 -13.05 -27.33 33.13
N SER A 110 -13.14 -27.30 34.46
CA SER A 110 -13.18 -28.54 35.22
C SER A 110 -14.46 -29.30 34.85
N SER A 111 -14.33 -30.59 34.61
CA SER A 111 -15.46 -31.49 34.28
C SER A 111 -16.55 -31.47 35.35
N ALA A 112 -16.24 -31.03 36.59
CA ALA A 112 -17.19 -30.82 37.66
C ALA A 112 -18.19 -29.67 37.40
N VAL A 113 -17.79 -28.60 36.63
CA VAL A 113 -18.68 -27.50 36.28
C VAL A 113 -19.63 -27.90 35.15
N ALA A 114 -19.20 -28.71 34.22
CA ALA A 114 -20.05 -29.21 33.15
C ALA A 114 -21.19 -30.14 33.65
N GLN A 115 -20.96 -30.87 34.75
CA GLN A 115 -21.97 -31.75 35.36
C GLN A 115 -22.96 -31.00 36.24
N SER A 116 -22.63 -29.82 36.78
CA SER A 116 -23.53 -29.02 37.62
C SER A 116 -24.60 -28.27 36.83
N TYR A 117 -24.42 -28.05 35.54
CA TYR A 117 -25.44 -27.43 34.65
C TYR A 117 -26.59 -28.39 34.29
N THR A 118 -26.42 -29.70 34.52
CA THR A 118 -27.46 -30.70 34.21
C THR A 118 -28.36 -31.03 35.41
N GLN A 119 -28.04 -30.56 36.62
CA GLN A 119 -28.89 -30.73 37.81
C GLN A 119 -29.20 -29.34 38.39
N GLY A 120 -30.42 -28.86 38.08
CA GLY A 120 -30.96 -27.58 38.53
C GLY A 120 -30.98 -27.46 40.07
N SER A 121 -29.95 -26.87 40.67
CA SER A 121 -29.90 -26.49 42.04
C SER A 121 -29.46 -25.03 42.19
N SER A 122 -30.35 -24.26 42.76
CA SER A 122 -30.20 -22.85 43.09
C SER A 122 -29.26 -22.65 44.29
N PHE A 123 -27.99 -22.31 44.08
CA PHE A 123 -27.13 -21.69 45.07
C PHE A 123 -26.03 -20.84 44.40
N VAL A 124 -26.01 -19.56 44.77
CA VAL A 124 -25.19 -18.52 44.13
C VAL A 124 -23.75 -18.45 44.68
N ASP A 125 -23.42 -19.09 45.80
CA ASP A 125 -22.14 -18.97 46.45
C ASP A 125 -20.97 -19.87 46.00
N PRO A 126 -21.17 -21.00 45.27
CA PRO A 126 -20.04 -21.78 44.74
C PRO A 126 -19.35 -21.13 43.55
N LEU A 127 -20.03 -20.23 42.83
CA LEU A 127 -19.49 -19.62 41.59
C LEU A 127 -18.27 -18.71 41.84
N ILE A 128 -18.26 -17.95 42.94
CA ILE A 128 -17.18 -17.01 43.26
C ILE A 128 -15.92 -17.77 43.71
N SER A 129 -16.06 -18.88 44.43
CA SER A 129 -14.93 -19.73 44.83
C SER A 129 -14.36 -20.52 43.65
N SER A 130 -15.20 -20.94 42.69
CA SER A 130 -14.78 -21.65 41.48
C SER A 130 -14.06 -20.74 40.48
N LEU A 131 -14.40 -19.46 40.40
CA LEU A 131 -13.72 -18.48 39.55
C LEU A 131 -12.27 -18.19 40.01
N LYS A 132 -11.97 -18.34 41.31
CA LYS A 132 -10.62 -18.19 41.86
C LYS A 132 -9.69 -19.38 41.60
N ALA A 133 -10.23 -20.52 41.18
CA ALA A 133 -9.48 -21.75 40.94
C ALA A 133 -9.41 -22.14 39.43
N LEU A 134 -9.73 -21.23 38.52
CA LEU A 134 -9.56 -21.46 37.09
C LEU A 134 -8.06 -21.58 36.76
N GLN A 135 -7.55 -22.81 36.77
CA GLN A 135 -6.22 -23.09 36.26
C GLN A 135 -6.21 -22.77 34.75
N MET A 136 -5.31 -21.87 34.36
CA MET A 136 -5.07 -21.58 32.93
C MET A 136 -4.28 -22.74 32.33
N GLN A 137 -4.74 -23.23 31.18
CA GLN A 137 -4.05 -24.32 30.47
C GLN A 137 -3.85 -23.95 28.98
N PRO A 138 -2.77 -24.40 28.34
CA PRO A 138 -2.59 -24.23 26.92
C PRO A 138 -3.62 -25.06 26.15
N ALA A 139 -4.27 -24.42 25.17
CA ALA A 139 -5.13 -25.08 24.20
C ALA A 139 -4.52 -24.91 22.81
N HIS A 140 -4.54 -25.97 22.04
CA HIS A 140 -4.08 -25.99 20.64
C HIS A 140 -5.31 -25.99 19.74
N ILE A 141 -5.49 -24.91 18.98
CA ILE A 141 -6.62 -24.72 18.07
C ILE A 141 -6.10 -24.87 16.64
N ALA A 142 -6.54 -25.93 15.93
CA ALA A 142 -6.17 -26.11 14.54
C ALA A 142 -7.06 -25.27 13.62
N HIS A 143 -6.44 -24.54 12.71
CA HIS A 143 -7.10 -23.73 11.71
C HIS A 143 -6.75 -24.22 10.32
N ASN A 144 -7.70 -24.09 9.39
CA ASN A 144 -7.50 -24.29 7.96
C ASN A 144 -8.08 -23.12 7.19
N ILE A 145 -7.21 -22.33 6.59
CA ILE A 145 -7.55 -21.10 5.85
C ILE A 145 -7.37 -21.26 4.33
N PHE A 146 -7.16 -22.48 3.85
CA PHE A 146 -6.88 -22.76 2.43
C PHE A 146 -7.96 -22.21 1.49
N SER A 147 -9.23 -22.47 1.79
CA SER A 147 -10.34 -22.02 0.95
C SER A 147 -10.42 -20.48 0.86
N GLN A 148 -10.22 -19.81 1.99
CA GLN A 148 -10.21 -18.34 2.05
C GLN A 148 -9.04 -17.77 1.23
N ILE A 149 -7.85 -18.36 1.33
CA ILE A 149 -6.68 -17.97 0.53
C ILE A 149 -6.98 -18.11 -0.96
N GLN A 150 -7.57 -19.23 -1.38
CA GLN A 150 -7.91 -19.43 -2.80
C GLN A 150 -8.95 -18.43 -3.29
N LEU A 151 -9.98 -18.12 -2.51
CA LEU A 151 -10.98 -17.12 -2.85
C LEU A 151 -10.36 -15.72 -2.97
N SER A 152 -9.52 -15.33 -2.02
CA SER A 152 -8.79 -14.06 -2.07
C SER A 152 -7.92 -13.94 -3.33
N ARG A 153 -7.14 -14.99 -3.61
CA ARG A 153 -6.27 -15.05 -4.78
C ARG A 153 -7.04 -14.96 -6.10
N GLN A 154 -8.15 -15.69 -6.23
CA GLN A 154 -9.00 -15.68 -7.41
C GLN A 154 -9.76 -14.37 -7.58
N GLY A 155 -10.18 -13.76 -6.46
CA GLY A 155 -10.88 -12.50 -6.43
C GLY A 155 -9.98 -11.27 -6.58
N THR A 156 -8.65 -11.44 -6.66
CA THR A 156 -7.72 -10.32 -6.85
C THR A 156 -7.91 -9.66 -8.21
N ILE A 157 -8.06 -8.33 -8.21
CA ILE A 157 -8.36 -7.52 -9.39
C ILE A 157 -7.22 -6.52 -9.62
N PHE A 158 -6.77 -6.43 -10.86
CA PHE A 158 -5.86 -5.39 -11.31
C PHE A 158 -6.65 -4.20 -11.87
N PHE A 159 -6.39 -3.02 -11.36
CA PHE A 159 -6.88 -1.75 -11.87
C PHE A 159 -5.74 -1.05 -12.62
N PRO A 160 -5.79 -0.96 -13.94
CA PRO A 160 -4.75 -0.30 -14.73
C PRO A 160 -4.78 1.21 -14.54
N HIS A 161 -3.68 1.88 -14.90
CA HIS A 161 -3.56 3.34 -14.85
C HIS A 161 -4.73 4.07 -15.55
N TYR A 162 -5.16 3.54 -16.69
CA TYR A 162 -6.23 4.11 -17.52
C TYR A 162 -7.62 3.53 -17.21
N SER A 163 -7.84 3.04 -16.01
CA SER A 163 -9.18 2.60 -15.58
C SER A 163 -10.15 3.78 -15.58
N ASP A 164 -11.14 3.76 -16.47
CA ASP A 164 -12.15 4.82 -16.60
C ASP A 164 -12.94 5.01 -15.29
N SER A 165 -13.25 3.92 -14.59
CA SER A 165 -13.97 3.98 -13.33
C SER A 165 -13.20 4.75 -12.25
N LEU A 166 -11.86 4.64 -12.25
CA LEU A 166 -11.00 5.34 -11.30
C LEU A 166 -10.65 6.75 -11.75
N ALA A 167 -10.45 6.97 -13.05
CA ALA A 167 -10.12 8.29 -13.59
C ALA A 167 -11.23 9.31 -13.38
N ASN A 168 -12.49 8.84 -13.31
CA ASN A 168 -13.68 9.68 -13.13
C ASN A 168 -14.09 9.89 -11.66
N TRP A 169 -13.19 9.65 -10.69
CA TRP A 169 -13.49 9.75 -9.26
C TRP A 169 -14.13 11.10 -8.88
N ALA A 170 -13.62 12.21 -9.39
CA ALA A 170 -14.13 13.55 -9.10
C ALA A 170 -15.56 13.79 -9.64
N THR A 171 -15.92 13.15 -10.75
CA THR A 171 -17.26 13.24 -11.34
C THR A 171 -18.24 12.32 -10.61
N ALA A 172 -17.78 11.14 -10.21
CA ALA A 172 -18.58 10.20 -9.42
C ALA A 172 -18.94 10.81 -8.05
N GLN A 173 -17.98 11.46 -7.40
CA GLN A 173 -18.19 12.15 -6.14
C GLN A 173 -19.28 13.25 -6.22
N LYS A 174 -19.32 14.03 -7.28
CA LYS A 174 -20.36 15.06 -7.50
C LYS A 174 -21.75 14.49 -7.72
N ARG A 175 -21.86 13.22 -8.14
CA ARG A 175 -23.12 12.53 -8.37
C ARG A 175 -23.64 11.76 -7.15
N ALA A 176 -22.78 11.53 -6.16
CA ALA A 176 -23.20 10.93 -4.91
C ALA A 176 -24.21 11.86 -4.25
N LEU A 177 -25.42 11.36 -4.04
CA LEU A 177 -26.43 12.07 -3.25
C LEU A 177 -25.84 12.27 -1.85
N PRO A 178 -26.11 13.43 -1.20
CA PRO A 178 -25.67 13.64 0.17
C PRO A 178 -26.29 12.56 1.04
N THR A 179 -25.49 11.54 1.31
CA THR A 179 -25.86 10.50 2.27
C THR A 179 -25.83 11.16 3.63
N LEU A 180 -26.87 11.07 4.40
CA LEU A 180 -27.00 11.66 5.74
C LEU A 180 -26.02 11.04 6.77
N SER A 181 -25.19 10.07 6.36
CA SER A 181 -24.20 9.44 7.22
C SER A 181 -22.87 10.20 7.14
N GLN A 182 -22.54 10.87 8.23
CA GLN A 182 -21.24 11.51 8.40
C GLN A 182 -20.14 10.46 8.49
N THR A 183 -19.05 10.65 7.73
CA THR A 183 -17.86 9.82 7.85
C THR A 183 -17.20 10.08 9.21
N ASN A 184 -17.04 9.02 10.00
CA ASN A 184 -16.35 9.11 11.28
C ASN A 184 -14.85 8.84 11.07
N ILE A 185 -14.02 9.84 11.35
CA ILE A 185 -12.55 9.74 11.23
C ILE A 185 -11.97 9.63 12.64
N LYS A 186 -11.20 8.55 12.87
CA LYS A 186 -10.48 8.32 14.12
C LYS A 186 -8.99 8.23 13.84
N PHE A 187 -8.20 9.00 14.57
CA PHE A 187 -6.73 8.89 14.55
C PHE A 187 -6.29 7.99 15.70
N VAL A 188 -5.47 6.99 15.37
CA VAL A 188 -4.90 6.04 16.33
C VAL A 188 -3.39 5.94 16.10
N HIS A 189 -2.65 5.62 17.18
CA HIS A 189 -1.20 5.41 17.11
C HIS A 189 -0.89 3.92 17.15
N ASP A 190 -1.50 3.18 16.23
CA ASP A 190 -1.40 1.74 16.14
C ASP A 190 -0.79 1.33 14.80
N SER A 191 -0.25 0.12 14.72
CA SER A 191 0.10 -0.47 13.43
C SER A 191 -1.15 -0.76 12.61
N THR A 192 -0.97 -0.91 11.29
CA THR A 192 -2.07 -1.17 10.36
C THR A 192 -2.88 -2.41 10.73
N LEU A 193 -2.22 -3.51 11.09
CA LEU A 193 -2.90 -4.76 11.40
C LEU A 193 -3.49 -4.77 12.80
N LEU A 194 -2.89 -4.08 13.77
CA LEU A 194 -3.49 -3.91 15.09
C LEU A 194 -4.79 -3.11 15.01
N ALA A 195 -4.78 -1.98 14.28
CA ALA A 195 -6.00 -1.20 14.03
C ALA A 195 -7.08 -2.02 13.33
N ALA A 196 -6.71 -2.80 12.30
CA ALA A 196 -7.65 -3.67 11.59
C ALA A 196 -8.24 -4.76 12.51
N ARG A 197 -7.43 -5.36 13.40
CA ARG A 197 -7.87 -6.36 14.37
C ARG A 197 -8.88 -5.78 15.38
N GLN A 198 -8.57 -4.61 15.92
CA GLN A 198 -9.48 -3.92 16.85
C GLN A 198 -10.83 -3.61 16.19
N LEU A 199 -10.81 -3.16 14.94
CA LEU A 199 -12.03 -2.97 14.15
C LEU A 199 -12.78 -4.28 13.95
N ALA A 200 -12.10 -5.37 13.56
CA ALA A 200 -12.72 -6.68 13.37
C ALA A 200 -13.39 -7.21 14.64
N GLN A 201 -12.77 -6.96 15.80
CA GLN A 201 -13.32 -7.35 17.11
C GLN A 201 -14.50 -6.49 17.55
N SER A 202 -14.50 -5.19 17.20
CA SER A 202 -15.57 -4.25 17.60
C SER A 202 -16.82 -4.36 16.74
N MET A 203 -16.73 -4.94 15.55
CA MET A 203 -17.84 -5.03 14.60
C MET A 203 -18.71 -6.25 14.91
N SER A 204 -19.95 -5.98 15.32
CA SER A 204 -20.91 -7.01 15.76
C SER A 204 -21.47 -7.90 14.64
N SER A 205 -21.17 -7.65 13.38
CA SER A 205 -21.70 -8.42 12.25
C SER A 205 -20.61 -8.70 11.21
N ASN A 206 -20.53 -9.95 10.76
CA ASN A 206 -19.70 -10.43 9.65
C ASN A 206 -19.99 -9.77 8.29
N THR A 207 -20.81 -8.72 8.25
CA THR A 207 -21.26 -8.08 7.01
C THR A 207 -20.47 -6.84 6.61
N SER A 208 -19.73 -6.24 7.53
CA SER A 208 -18.93 -5.06 7.22
C SER A 208 -17.50 -5.45 6.88
N ARG A 209 -17.04 -5.03 5.71
CA ARG A 209 -15.71 -5.30 5.20
C ARG A 209 -14.76 -4.21 5.65
N ILE A 210 -13.55 -4.60 6.03
CA ILE A 210 -12.48 -3.70 6.46
C ILE A 210 -11.49 -3.57 5.31
N GLY A 211 -11.48 -2.41 4.68
CA GLY A 211 -10.51 -2.06 3.65
C GLY A 211 -9.20 -1.56 4.27
N VAL A 212 -8.09 -2.09 3.84
CA VAL A 212 -6.74 -1.74 4.29
C VAL A 212 -5.91 -1.25 3.12
N LEU A 213 -5.28 -0.08 3.26
CA LEU A 213 -4.32 0.41 2.28
C LEU A 213 -2.94 -0.19 2.55
N SER A 214 -2.40 -0.93 1.57
CA SER A 214 -1.02 -1.42 1.55
C SER A 214 -0.13 -0.51 0.72
N PHE A 215 1.01 -0.08 1.30
CA PHE A 215 2.02 0.77 0.66
C PHE A 215 2.95 -0.10 -0.20
N ALA A 216 2.46 -0.46 -1.39
CA ALA A 216 3.01 -1.54 -2.19
C ALA A 216 4.41 -1.28 -2.74
N SER A 217 5.20 -2.34 -2.80
CA SER A 217 6.46 -2.38 -3.54
C SER A 217 6.19 -2.42 -5.06
N PRO A 218 6.82 -1.56 -5.87
CA PRO A 218 6.68 -1.63 -7.33
C PRO A 218 7.49 -2.76 -7.97
N LYS A 219 8.31 -3.48 -7.20
CA LYS A 219 9.32 -4.38 -7.75
C LYS A 219 8.95 -5.86 -7.63
N LYS A 220 8.40 -6.25 -6.51
CA LYS A 220 8.12 -7.67 -6.22
C LYS A 220 7.04 -7.82 -5.15
N PRO A 221 6.28 -8.92 -5.18
CA PRO A 221 5.26 -9.24 -4.19
C PRO A 221 5.81 -9.22 -2.76
N GLY A 222 5.17 -8.45 -1.89
CA GLY A 222 5.54 -8.36 -0.48
C GLY A 222 6.91 -7.74 -0.19
N GLY A 223 7.48 -7.00 -1.18
CA GLY A 223 8.77 -6.30 -0.95
C GLY A 223 9.89 -7.21 -0.49
N GLY A 224 10.53 -6.87 0.60
CA GLY A 224 11.64 -7.60 1.23
C GLY A 224 11.22 -8.47 2.42
N PHE A 225 9.93 -8.83 2.57
CA PHE A 225 9.44 -9.52 3.77
C PHE A 225 10.19 -10.82 4.10
N LEU A 226 10.63 -11.61 3.10
CA LEU A 226 11.43 -12.82 3.30
C LEU A 226 12.85 -12.56 3.83
N HIS A 227 13.28 -11.30 3.83
CA HIS A 227 14.59 -10.88 4.33
C HIS A 227 14.49 -10.04 5.61
N GLY A 228 13.37 -10.17 6.34
CA GLY A 228 13.12 -9.43 7.57
C GLY A 228 12.99 -7.91 7.35
N GLY A 229 12.39 -7.53 6.23
CA GLY A 229 12.00 -6.14 5.98
C GLY A 229 10.91 -5.67 6.96
N ASP A 230 10.87 -4.37 7.19
CA ASP A 230 10.00 -3.69 8.17
C ASP A 230 9.10 -2.60 7.55
N GLU A 231 9.06 -2.51 6.22
CA GLU A 231 8.07 -1.66 5.55
C GLU A 231 6.65 -2.20 5.76
N GLN A 232 5.65 -1.34 5.66
CA GLN A 232 4.25 -1.68 5.96
C GLN A 232 3.73 -2.88 5.13
N GLU A 233 3.94 -2.92 3.80
CA GLU A 233 3.58 -4.07 2.97
C GLU A 233 4.29 -5.36 3.43
N GLU A 234 5.56 -5.25 3.84
CA GLU A 234 6.38 -6.38 4.28
C GLU A 234 5.83 -6.98 5.59
N THR A 235 5.34 -6.13 6.48
CA THR A 235 4.65 -6.54 7.71
C THR A 235 3.32 -7.22 7.38
N ILE A 236 2.48 -6.63 6.52
CA ILE A 236 1.21 -7.26 6.12
C ILE A 236 1.47 -8.61 5.45
N ALA A 237 2.44 -8.71 4.54
CA ALA A 237 2.79 -9.95 3.84
C ALA A 237 3.33 -11.03 4.80
N ARG A 238 4.06 -10.63 5.84
CA ARG A 238 4.61 -11.53 6.87
C ARG A 238 3.53 -12.10 7.78
N LEU A 239 2.45 -11.36 8.06
CA LEU A 239 1.46 -11.70 9.07
C LEU A 239 0.12 -12.17 8.47
N SER A 240 0.00 -12.20 7.14
CA SER A 240 -1.25 -12.52 6.44
C SER A 240 -1.04 -13.36 5.18
N SER A 241 -2.14 -13.70 4.54
CA SER A 241 -2.16 -14.40 3.25
C SER A 241 -1.93 -13.48 2.03
N LEU A 242 -1.58 -12.22 2.22
CA LEU A 242 -1.48 -11.23 1.14
C LEU A 242 -0.58 -11.70 -0.03
N VAL A 243 0.51 -12.41 0.26
CA VAL A 243 1.44 -12.89 -0.76
C VAL A 243 0.79 -13.81 -1.80
N ALA A 244 -0.26 -14.57 -1.43
CA ALA A 244 -1.00 -15.39 -2.39
C ALA A 244 -1.72 -14.54 -3.43
N SER A 245 -2.32 -13.43 -3.01
CA SER A 245 -2.97 -12.46 -3.89
C SER A 245 -1.96 -11.70 -4.75
N LEU A 246 -0.85 -11.25 -4.17
CA LEU A 246 0.23 -10.54 -4.89
C LEU A 246 0.97 -11.43 -5.90
N THR A 247 0.85 -12.76 -5.81
CA THR A 247 1.39 -13.72 -6.79
C THR A 247 0.33 -14.28 -7.73
N SER A 248 -0.89 -13.74 -7.70
CA SER A 248 -1.97 -14.11 -8.62
C SER A 248 -1.66 -13.70 -10.07
N PRO A 249 -2.33 -14.30 -11.07
CA PRO A 249 -2.19 -13.86 -12.46
C PRO A 249 -2.50 -12.36 -12.67
N ALA A 250 -3.54 -11.84 -11.99
CA ALA A 250 -3.90 -10.43 -12.06
C ALA A 250 -2.79 -9.51 -11.52
N ALA A 251 -2.08 -9.94 -10.48
CA ALA A 251 -0.98 -9.18 -9.91
C ALA A 251 0.26 -9.09 -10.82
N GLN A 252 0.44 -10.03 -11.75
CA GLN A 252 1.58 -9.98 -12.68
C GLN A 252 1.57 -8.74 -13.55
N ASP A 253 0.41 -8.27 -13.97
CA ASP A 253 0.28 -7.08 -14.82
C ASP A 253 0.61 -5.82 -14.04
N PHE A 254 0.25 -5.74 -12.75
CA PHE A 254 0.66 -4.67 -11.85
C PHE A 254 2.19 -4.50 -11.80
N TYR A 255 2.93 -5.58 -11.57
CA TYR A 255 4.40 -5.52 -11.52
C TYR A 255 5.03 -5.26 -12.88
N LYS A 256 4.43 -5.74 -13.98
CA LYS A 256 4.89 -5.44 -15.35
C LYS A 256 4.75 -3.95 -15.68
N GLU A 257 3.59 -3.34 -15.36
CA GLU A 257 3.36 -1.91 -15.60
C GLU A 257 4.32 -1.05 -14.77
N HIS A 258 4.48 -1.33 -13.48
CA HIS A 258 5.44 -0.61 -12.64
C HIS A 258 6.89 -0.78 -13.09
N LYS A 259 7.27 -1.97 -13.58
CA LYS A 259 8.60 -2.21 -14.14
C LYS A 259 8.83 -1.42 -15.43
N LYS A 260 7.83 -1.37 -16.32
CA LYS A 260 7.86 -0.60 -17.55
C LYS A 260 8.03 0.89 -17.25
N HIS A 261 7.19 1.43 -16.37
CA HIS A 261 7.22 2.82 -15.95
C HIS A 261 8.58 3.21 -15.32
N TRP A 262 9.14 2.34 -14.49
CA TRP A 262 10.49 2.51 -13.94
C TRP A 262 11.56 2.59 -15.01
N SER A 263 11.50 1.73 -16.04
CA SER A 263 12.50 1.69 -17.11
C SER A 263 12.40 2.87 -18.07
N GLU A 264 11.21 3.37 -18.32
CA GLU A 264 10.94 4.46 -19.27
C GLU A 264 11.20 5.83 -18.69
N ASP A 265 10.68 6.13 -17.52
CA ASP A 265 10.78 7.45 -16.92
C ASP A 265 11.73 7.52 -15.71
N GLY A 266 11.77 6.46 -14.87
CA GLY A 266 12.62 6.38 -13.69
C GLY A 266 12.49 7.58 -12.74
N SER A 267 11.41 8.36 -12.83
CA SER A 267 11.21 9.62 -12.10
C SER A 267 10.83 9.39 -10.64
N GLY A 268 10.34 8.19 -10.30
CA GLY A 268 9.79 7.88 -8.98
C GLY A 268 8.32 8.26 -8.82
N LEU A 269 7.69 8.88 -9.82
CA LEU A 269 6.26 9.20 -9.76
C LEU A 269 5.40 7.95 -9.74
N HIS A 270 5.83 6.88 -10.40
CA HIS A 270 5.07 5.66 -10.64
C HIS A 270 3.74 5.94 -11.33
N ASP A 271 3.04 4.90 -11.75
CA ASP A 271 1.71 5.05 -12.33
C ASP A 271 0.60 4.92 -11.25
N HIS A 272 -0.67 5.07 -11.66
CA HIS A 272 -1.81 4.97 -10.75
C HIS A 272 -2.44 3.58 -10.74
N SER A 273 -1.77 2.57 -11.30
CA SER A 273 -2.26 1.19 -11.24
C SER A 273 -2.22 0.65 -9.82
N MET A 274 -3.16 -0.21 -9.50
CA MET A 274 -3.27 -0.79 -8.16
C MET A 274 -3.93 -2.17 -8.20
N LEU A 275 -3.77 -2.91 -7.11
CA LEU A 275 -4.43 -4.20 -6.92
C LEU A 275 -5.47 -4.07 -5.81
N TYR A 276 -6.59 -4.75 -6.00
CA TYR A 276 -7.55 -5.01 -4.96
C TYR A 276 -7.56 -6.51 -4.65
N SER A 277 -7.29 -6.88 -3.41
CA SER A 277 -7.24 -8.25 -2.94
C SER A 277 -8.30 -8.45 -1.86
N PRO A 278 -9.47 -9.05 -2.19
CA PRO A 278 -10.54 -9.26 -1.24
C PRO A 278 -10.24 -10.40 -0.28
N GLY A 279 -10.68 -10.31 0.97
CA GLY A 279 -10.66 -11.40 1.93
C GLY A 279 -9.28 -11.95 2.26
N VAL A 280 -8.27 -11.08 2.28
CA VAL A 280 -6.92 -11.46 2.76
C VAL A 280 -7.02 -11.86 4.22
N VAL A 281 -6.53 -13.06 4.56
CA VAL A 281 -6.61 -13.62 5.90
C VAL A 281 -5.40 -13.20 6.72
N VAL A 282 -5.62 -12.47 7.81
CA VAL A 282 -4.63 -12.19 8.83
C VAL A 282 -4.72 -13.28 9.89
N PHE A 283 -3.60 -13.93 10.19
CA PHE A 283 -3.55 -15.08 11.09
C PHE A 283 -2.36 -15.07 12.05
N ARG A 284 -1.62 -13.95 12.06
CA ARG A 284 -0.53 -13.70 13.01
C ARG A 284 -0.69 -12.34 13.65
N ALA A 285 -0.30 -12.25 14.93
CA ALA A 285 -0.29 -11.01 15.68
C ALA A 285 0.81 -10.06 15.20
N ASP A 286 0.49 -8.77 15.16
CA ASP A 286 1.47 -7.71 14.95
C ASP A 286 2.36 -7.52 16.19
N GLY A 287 3.60 -7.05 16.01
CA GLY A 287 4.52 -6.78 17.10
C GLY A 287 3.99 -5.75 18.11
N ASP A 288 3.16 -4.81 17.63
CA ASP A 288 2.52 -3.78 18.47
C ASP A 288 1.33 -4.32 19.29
N ASP A 289 0.93 -5.57 19.10
CA ASP A 289 -0.17 -6.20 19.82
C ASP A 289 0.30 -6.72 21.19
N GLU A 290 0.36 -5.84 22.17
CA GLU A 290 0.84 -6.15 23.54
C GLU A 290 -0.01 -7.21 24.24
N GLU A 291 -1.31 -7.31 23.94
CA GLU A 291 -2.21 -8.30 24.54
C GLU A 291 -1.81 -9.74 24.19
N ILE A 292 -1.27 -9.96 22.99
CA ILE A 292 -0.86 -11.29 22.53
C ILE A 292 0.62 -11.53 22.73
N ASN A 293 1.45 -10.54 22.39
CA ASN A 293 2.89 -10.72 22.36
C ASN A 293 3.58 -10.58 23.71
N LEU A 294 2.87 -10.13 24.75
CA LEU A 294 3.38 -9.99 26.12
C LEU A 294 4.73 -9.23 26.20
N GLY A 295 4.87 -8.20 25.36
CA GLY A 295 6.07 -7.36 25.30
C GLY A 295 7.16 -7.87 24.33
N ASP A 296 6.92 -8.90 23.53
CA ASP A 296 7.81 -9.28 22.41
C ASP A 296 7.54 -8.39 21.18
N PRO A 297 8.42 -7.44 20.83
CA PRO A 297 8.19 -6.51 19.73
C PRO A 297 8.28 -7.15 18.33
N VAL A 298 8.67 -8.42 18.25
CA VAL A 298 8.76 -9.14 16.96
C VAL A 298 7.39 -9.54 16.46
N GLY A 299 6.48 -9.90 17.36
CA GLY A 299 5.18 -10.42 17.02
C GLY A 299 5.24 -11.79 16.33
N GLY A 300 4.22 -12.09 15.54
CA GLY A 300 4.17 -13.27 14.69
C GLY A 300 3.55 -14.50 15.34
N ALA A 301 3.07 -14.41 16.57
CA ALA A 301 2.28 -15.48 17.19
C ALA A 301 1.03 -15.77 16.35
N PHE A 302 0.64 -17.05 16.24
CA PHE A 302 -0.60 -17.40 15.56
C PHE A 302 -1.82 -16.94 16.35
N ILE A 303 -2.82 -16.44 15.63
CA ILE A 303 -4.08 -15.95 16.17
C ILE A 303 -5.26 -16.55 15.43
N SER A 304 -6.45 -16.44 15.98
CA SER A 304 -7.69 -16.71 15.28
C SER A 304 -7.77 -15.84 14.02
N PRO A 305 -8.03 -16.44 12.85
CA PRO A 305 -7.98 -15.73 11.59
C PRO A 305 -9.12 -14.72 11.45
N TYR A 306 -8.83 -13.56 10.89
CA TYR A 306 -9.81 -12.59 10.44
C TYR A 306 -9.48 -12.11 9.03
N GLN A 307 -10.47 -11.53 8.34
CA GLN A 307 -10.32 -11.12 6.94
C GLN A 307 -10.32 -9.60 6.81
N ILE A 308 -9.50 -9.12 5.87
CA ILE A 308 -9.43 -7.74 5.42
C ILE A 308 -9.43 -7.69 3.90
N ASP A 309 -9.90 -6.60 3.33
CA ASP A 309 -9.75 -6.32 1.91
C ASP A 309 -8.58 -5.36 1.72
N VAL A 310 -7.66 -5.67 0.81
CA VAL A 310 -6.43 -4.89 0.68
C VAL A 310 -6.36 -4.20 -0.67
N VAL A 311 -6.20 -2.87 -0.66
CA VAL A 311 -5.75 -2.11 -1.83
C VAL A 311 -4.24 -1.95 -1.77
N SER A 312 -3.53 -2.55 -2.71
CA SER A 312 -2.08 -2.39 -2.86
C SER A 312 -1.78 -1.31 -3.90
N ALA A 313 -1.24 -0.18 -3.47
CA ALA A 313 -0.89 0.95 -4.33
C ALA A 313 0.53 1.42 -4.03
N VAL A 314 1.27 1.80 -5.08
CA VAL A 314 2.65 2.30 -4.93
C VAL A 314 2.63 3.80 -4.66
N PRO A 315 3.17 4.29 -3.54
CA PRO A 315 3.26 5.73 -3.30
C PRO A 315 4.22 6.41 -4.29
N VAL A 316 4.03 7.69 -4.55
CA VAL A 316 5.06 8.49 -5.22
C VAL A 316 6.34 8.44 -4.40
N ASN A 317 7.45 8.11 -5.03
CA ASN A 317 8.77 8.17 -4.40
C ASN A 317 9.34 9.58 -4.55
N ALA A 318 8.96 10.47 -3.65
CA ALA A 318 9.38 11.87 -3.65
C ALA A 318 10.91 12.01 -3.53
N ALA A 319 11.55 11.14 -2.75
CA ALA A 319 13.01 11.10 -2.65
C ALA A 319 13.68 10.83 -4.01
N ALA A 320 13.14 9.89 -4.79
CA ALA A 320 13.66 9.57 -6.12
C ALA A 320 13.42 10.71 -7.11
N VAL A 321 12.25 11.35 -7.08
CA VAL A 321 11.94 12.54 -7.91
C VAL A 321 12.94 13.64 -7.62
N ARG A 322 13.12 14.01 -6.35
CA ARG A 322 14.06 15.07 -5.93
C ARG A 322 15.52 14.73 -6.26
N ALA A 323 15.92 13.47 -6.16
CA ALA A 323 17.30 13.05 -6.44
C ALA A 323 17.63 12.95 -7.94
N LYS A 324 16.64 12.66 -8.78
CA LYS A 324 16.85 12.48 -10.22
C LYS A 324 16.99 13.79 -10.96
N HIS A 325 16.24 14.80 -10.58
CA HIS A 325 16.22 16.09 -11.24
C HIS A 325 17.22 17.08 -10.62
N ILE A 326 17.87 17.88 -11.45
CA ILE A 326 18.60 19.07 -10.98
C ILE A 326 17.57 20.17 -10.79
N ILE A 327 17.01 20.26 -9.59
CA ILE A 327 15.96 21.22 -9.28
C ILE A 327 16.59 22.52 -8.87
N LEU A 328 16.35 23.58 -9.64
CA LEU A 328 16.75 24.94 -9.28
C LEU A 328 15.85 25.46 -8.12
N PRO A 329 16.35 26.38 -7.28
CA PRO A 329 15.53 26.94 -6.21
C PRO A 329 14.20 27.54 -6.68
N SER A 330 14.18 28.16 -7.88
CA SER A 330 12.99 28.70 -8.54
C SER A 330 11.99 27.65 -9.05
N GLU A 331 12.43 26.41 -9.24
CA GLU A 331 11.61 25.32 -9.78
C GLU A 331 11.12 24.38 -8.68
N ARG A 332 11.61 24.54 -7.46
CA ARG A 332 11.32 23.63 -6.35
C ARG A 332 9.82 23.48 -6.11
N GLN A 333 9.09 24.59 -6.09
CA GLN A 333 7.66 24.57 -5.87
C GLN A 333 6.92 23.79 -6.98
N PHE A 334 7.31 23.96 -8.22
CA PHE A 334 6.73 23.21 -9.36
C PHE A 334 6.87 21.70 -9.20
N PHE A 335 8.05 21.21 -8.74
CA PHE A 335 8.25 19.78 -8.50
C PHE A 335 7.45 19.27 -7.30
N GLU A 336 7.38 20.04 -6.21
CA GLU A 336 6.59 19.69 -5.04
C GLU A 336 5.08 19.68 -5.37
N ASP A 337 4.60 20.61 -6.17
CA ASP A 337 3.21 20.64 -6.65
C ASP A 337 2.90 19.43 -7.54
N GLY A 338 3.86 19.02 -8.38
CA GLY A 338 3.75 17.81 -9.19
C GLY A 338 3.67 16.52 -8.35
N ILE A 339 4.51 16.41 -7.32
CA ILE A 339 4.48 15.29 -6.35
C ILE A 339 3.12 15.27 -5.64
N ARG A 340 2.68 16.42 -5.12
CA ARG A 340 1.40 16.58 -4.42
C ARG A 340 0.21 16.20 -5.32
N GLY A 341 0.21 16.69 -6.57
CA GLY A 341 -0.84 16.40 -7.54
C GLY A 341 -0.95 14.92 -7.87
N ALA A 342 0.19 14.25 -8.13
CA ALA A 342 0.23 12.82 -8.41
C ALA A 342 -0.21 11.98 -7.20
N MET A 343 0.16 12.38 -5.97
CA MET A 343 -0.30 11.72 -4.75
C MET A 343 -1.81 11.91 -4.55
N LYS A 344 -2.33 13.14 -4.70
CA LYS A 344 -3.77 13.41 -4.57
C LYS A 344 -4.60 12.53 -5.50
N GLU A 345 -4.22 12.48 -6.78
CA GLU A 345 -4.89 11.65 -7.77
C GLU A 345 -4.87 10.17 -7.38
N ARG A 346 -3.72 9.66 -6.91
CA ARG A 346 -3.58 8.27 -6.47
C ARG A 346 -4.43 7.96 -5.25
N MET A 347 -4.40 8.81 -4.22
CA MET A 347 -5.18 8.66 -3.00
C MET A 347 -6.69 8.70 -3.29
N ALA A 348 -7.13 9.59 -4.17
CA ALA A 348 -8.52 9.65 -4.62
C ALA A 348 -8.98 8.35 -5.30
N ARG A 349 -8.13 7.80 -6.18
CA ARG A 349 -8.41 6.52 -6.84
C ARG A 349 -8.44 5.35 -5.86
N ILE A 350 -7.60 5.35 -4.83
CA ILE A 350 -7.64 4.35 -3.75
C ILE A 350 -9.00 4.37 -3.06
N LEU A 351 -9.47 5.55 -2.65
CA LEU A 351 -10.81 5.69 -2.04
C LEU A 351 -11.92 5.23 -2.98
N ARG A 352 -11.79 5.55 -4.28
CA ARG A 352 -12.76 5.11 -5.29
C ARG A 352 -12.81 3.58 -5.43
N VAL A 353 -11.66 2.88 -5.34
CA VAL A 353 -11.66 1.41 -5.33
C VAL A 353 -12.42 0.87 -4.13
N PHE A 354 -12.15 1.37 -2.92
CA PHE A 354 -12.86 0.93 -1.72
C PHE A 354 -14.37 1.18 -1.83
N GLU A 355 -14.76 2.36 -2.32
CA GLU A 355 -16.16 2.70 -2.55
C GLU A 355 -16.82 1.74 -3.55
N GLU A 356 -16.18 1.49 -4.70
CA GLU A 356 -16.68 0.58 -5.74
C GLU A 356 -16.81 -0.86 -5.23
N LYS A 357 -15.94 -1.27 -4.32
CA LYS A 357 -15.97 -2.60 -3.70
C LYS A 357 -16.88 -2.68 -2.48
N GLY A 358 -17.39 -1.56 -2.00
CA GLY A 358 -18.33 -1.50 -0.88
C GLY A 358 -17.67 -1.63 0.49
N ASP A 359 -16.37 -1.31 0.60
CA ASP A 359 -15.66 -1.28 1.86
C ASP A 359 -16.05 -0.01 2.63
N LYS A 360 -16.70 -0.17 3.77
CA LYS A 360 -17.27 0.95 4.55
C LYS A 360 -16.39 1.39 5.71
N VAL A 361 -15.47 0.54 6.14
CA VAL A 361 -14.53 0.80 7.24
C VAL A 361 -13.14 0.69 6.66
N LEU A 362 -12.34 1.75 6.78
CA LEU A 362 -11.04 1.83 6.13
C LEU A 362 -9.92 2.05 7.15
N VAL A 363 -8.82 1.35 6.98
CA VAL A 363 -7.53 1.61 7.63
C VAL A 363 -6.59 2.20 6.58
N LEU A 364 -6.37 3.49 6.70
CA LEU A 364 -5.45 4.25 5.86
C LEU A 364 -4.13 4.48 6.62
N GLY A 365 -3.30 5.44 6.20
CA GLY A 365 -2.08 5.74 6.96
C GLY A 365 -1.24 6.83 6.31
N ALA A 366 -0.01 7.00 6.79
CA ALA A 366 0.98 7.95 6.30
C ALA A 366 1.59 7.45 4.96
N PHE A 367 0.78 7.42 3.92
CA PHE A 367 1.07 6.82 2.62
C PHE A 367 2.34 7.39 1.98
N GLY A 368 3.40 6.57 1.96
CA GLY A 368 4.69 6.93 1.38
C GLY A 368 5.54 7.92 2.18
N CYS A 369 5.22 8.17 3.47
CA CYS A 369 6.00 9.10 4.29
C CYS A 369 7.32 8.50 4.80
N GLY A 370 7.50 7.18 4.79
CA GLY A 370 8.73 6.49 5.17
C GLY A 370 9.82 6.63 4.12
N SER A 371 10.25 5.52 3.55
CA SER A 371 11.35 5.43 2.56
C SER A 371 11.14 6.29 1.31
N SER A 372 9.90 6.55 0.91
CA SER A 372 9.55 7.42 -0.22
C SER A 372 9.61 8.92 0.08
N GLN A 373 9.76 9.32 1.35
CA GLN A 373 9.97 10.70 1.82
C GLN A 373 8.91 11.71 1.32
N ASN A 374 7.65 11.31 1.28
CA ASN A 374 6.57 12.29 1.14
C ASN A 374 6.42 13.03 2.47
N ASP A 375 6.06 14.30 2.39
CA ASP A 375 5.84 15.14 3.54
C ASP A 375 4.56 14.69 4.29
N VAL A 376 4.66 14.51 5.61
CA VAL A 376 3.56 14.00 6.45
C VAL A 376 2.38 14.96 6.48
N GLU A 377 2.64 16.27 6.58
CA GLU A 377 1.61 17.31 6.62
C GLU A 377 0.86 17.38 5.29
N VAL A 378 1.61 17.25 4.17
CA VAL A 378 1.01 17.17 2.83
C VAL A 378 0.10 15.96 2.70
N ILE A 379 0.54 14.77 3.11
CA ILE A 379 -0.27 13.56 3.04
C ILE A 379 -1.50 13.65 3.95
N ALA A 380 -1.35 14.16 5.17
CA ALA A 380 -2.49 14.39 6.08
C ALA A 380 -3.51 15.38 5.48
N SER A 381 -3.04 16.48 4.90
CA SER A 381 -3.91 17.46 4.23
C SER A 381 -4.64 16.87 3.03
N LEU A 382 -3.99 15.98 2.26
CA LEU A 382 -4.62 15.29 1.13
C LEU A 382 -5.73 14.33 1.58
N TRP A 383 -5.50 13.56 2.65
CA TRP A 383 -6.56 12.75 3.23
C TRP A 383 -7.74 13.62 3.72
N ALA A 384 -7.45 14.73 4.42
CA ALA A 384 -8.49 15.65 4.86
C ALA A 384 -9.29 16.21 3.67
N GLU A 385 -8.62 16.67 2.61
CA GLU A 385 -9.27 17.16 1.39
C GLU A 385 -10.18 16.09 0.74
N LEU A 386 -9.74 14.82 0.71
CA LEU A 386 -10.45 13.74 0.01
C LEU A 386 -11.57 13.10 0.84
N LEU A 387 -11.52 13.20 2.16
CA LEU A 387 -12.50 12.61 3.08
C LEU A 387 -13.53 13.62 3.59
N SER A 388 -13.36 14.92 3.33
CA SER A 388 -14.24 16.01 3.79
C SER A 388 -15.44 16.26 2.89
N PHE A 389 -15.72 15.40 1.91
CA PHE A 389 -16.78 15.59 0.92
C PHE A 389 -17.93 14.61 1.12
#